data_96b73c81547942c905bc138ba1978196
#
_entry.id   96b73c81547942c905bc138ba1978196
#
_cell.length_a   1.000
_cell.length_b   1.000
_cell.length_c   1.000
_cell.angle_alpha   90.00
_cell.angle_beta   90.00
_cell.angle_gamma   90.00
#
_symmetry.space_group_name_H-M   'P 1'
#
loop_
_entity.id
_entity.type
_entity.pdbx_description
1 polymer ?
#
loop_
_entity_poly.entity_id
_entity_poly.type
_entity_poly.pdbx_seq_one_letter_code
_entity_poly.pdbx_strand_id
1 'polypeptide(L)'
;MKRSRFSSLPIVVFALLAFVMLVAVACGSSSDDDESSTKPAPAASGASSSSGSSSSKSSSGAPTAVVKATAIPSGDITSSKVKTLIAAISPPPIELILPWRGTNLAANQQVRPFADPLLATEGSSGKIVAGLAESWEMTKADGTEWVFKLKKGVQFHDGWGEFTAKDYIHTVARVALQEDSIATDQFLLRQLFGDTEEEIAGNITAPDPYTVVMGSKGPNADGAFIASAQQGNVLILSEAQWAAQGLEGIEKKPAGTGPYSMAEFALGSHILYERVEDHWRVTPAFEEYRQNVVPEVATRMAMMLAGEAHIAEIDRDLHSRIVDEGMEVVNSVLPAIQFNFVMGGNYRPDLADRYDPNVPVTNIKVREAINRAVDRQEIIDTLFAGNGEFQEVWAYHPALPGYDPKWKDQFEEKYGYDPERAKELLAEAGYPDGFTLQLKITQLPGLPEMIPAAEALFGYLTAIGIKVEAEEMEWATIRSNYRGKTTHNWIYPIRGTYRPAQVTLRFYNVSALEGFISSYENKVIDEKYDQFNDSVDAVERAGLLRDIGQIKFDNYGEVPIAWLPGQLVIDPSVVKSFTYPGNINASFSHIEDVVPAQ
;
A
#
# COMPACT_ATOMS: atom_id res chain seq x y z
N MET A 1 54.76 -37.57 20.25
CA MET A 1 55.94 -36.98 19.60
C MET A 1 55.52 -35.74 18.79
N LYS A 2 56.13 -34.59 19.13
CA LYS A 2 56.26 -33.29 18.43
C LYS A 2 54.93 -32.59 18.07
N ARG A 3 54.46 -31.52 18.81
CA ARG A 3 54.86 -30.09 18.86
C ARG A 3 54.76 -29.42 17.49
N SER A 4 53.89 -28.49 17.33
CA SER A 4 53.62 -27.09 17.70
C SER A 4 53.81 -26.20 16.45
N ARG A 5 52.94 -25.26 16.21
CA ARG A 5 53.18 -23.81 16.38
C ARG A 5 51.98 -22.95 15.98
N PHE A 6 51.69 -22.07 16.89
CA PHE A 6 50.86 -20.87 16.72
C PHE A 6 51.51 -19.90 15.71
N SER A 7 50.72 -19.14 14.95
CA SER A 7 51.15 -17.80 14.54
C SER A 7 49.93 -16.89 14.38
N SER A 8 50.05 -15.80 15.03
CA SER A 8 49.25 -14.65 15.35
C SER A 8 48.72 -13.82 14.17
N LEU A 9 47.52 -13.25 14.36
CA LEU A 9 46.96 -12.09 13.63
C LEU A 9 47.82 -10.83 13.75
N PRO A 10 47.68 -9.88 12.85
CA PRO A 10 47.67 -8.48 13.27
C PRO A 10 46.32 -7.78 12.95
N ILE A 11 45.87 -7.09 13.97
CA ILE A 11 44.86 -6.04 13.99
C ILE A 11 45.35 -4.86 13.14
N VAL A 12 44.54 -4.41 12.17
CA VAL A 12 44.76 -3.11 11.50
C VAL A 12 43.60 -2.19 11.92
N VAL A 13 43.99 -1.22 12.74
CA VAL A 13 43.22 -0.03 13.10
C VAL A 13 43.29 0.94 11.93
N PHE A 14 42.15 1.38 11.39
CA PHE A 14 42.12 2.57 10.51
C PHE A 14 41.43 3.72 11.23
N ALA A 15 42.20 4.78 11.36
CA ALA A 15 41.82 6.05 11.97
C ALA A 15 41.01 6.92 11.00
N LEU A 16 39.99 7.60 11.54
CA LEU A 16 39.26 8.70 10.91
C LEU A 16 40.19 9.90 10.62
N LEU A 17 40.04 10.45 9.43
CA LEU A 17 40.48 11.80 9.12
C LEU A 17 39.28 12.61 8.63
N ALA A 18 38.88 13.54 9.49
CA ALA A 18 37.91 14.59 9.18
C ALA A 18 38.58 15.64 8.28
N PHE A 19 37.90 16.02 7.19
CA PHE A 19 38.30 17.17 6.38
C PHE A 19 37.18 18.23 6.48
N VAL A 20 37.50 19.30 7.20
CA VAL A 20 36.72 20.55 7.27
C VAL A 20 37.18 21.43 6.14
N MET A 21 36.32 21.83 5.23
CA MET A 21 36.55 22.97 4.34
C MET A 21 35.57 24.10 4.68
N LEU A 22 36.13 25.16 5.26
CA LEU A 22 35.56 26.50 5.32
C LEU A 22 35.62 27.14 3.92
N VAL A 23 34.54 27.72 3.44
CA VAL A 23 34.59 28.75 2.40
C VAL A 23 33.83 29.98 2.90
N ALA A 24 34.58 31.08 2.90
CA ALA A 24 34.19 32.39 3.41
C ALA A 24 33.27 33.16 2.43
N VAL A 25 32.45 33.96 3.06
CA VAL A 25 31.56 34.98 2.50
C VAL A 25 32.36 36.12 1.86
N ALA A 26 31.95 36.59 0.71
CA ALA A 26 32.24 37.95 0.26
C ALA A 26 30.98 38.61 -0.28
N CYS A 27 30.56 39.67 0.41
CA CYS A 27 29.54 40.63 0.01
C CYS A 27 30.06 41.51 -1.15
N GLY A 28 29.14 41.89 -2.03
CA GLY A 28 29.34 43.00 -2.96
C GLY A 28 27.99 43.53 -3.43
N SER A 29 27.68 44.72 -2.94
CA SER A 29 26.51 45.54 -3.21
C SER A 29 26.70 46.42 -4.44
N SER A 30 25.59 46.78 -5.09
CA SER A 30 25.15 48.09 -5.62
C SER A 30 24.32 47.90 -6.88
N SER A 31 23.16 48.32 -6.86
CA SER A 31 22.43 49.60 -6.99
C SER A 31 21.98 49.90 -8.44
N ASP A 32 20.65 50.09 -8.50
CA ASP A 32 19.88 51.10 -9.28
C ASP A 32 19.85 51.01 -10.83
N ASP A 33 18.71 51.04 -11.43
CA ASP A 33 17.75 52.07 -11.78
C ASP A 33 16.78 51.60 -12.85
N ASP A 34 15.51 51.85 -12.60
CA ASP A 34 14.42 52.56 -13.27
C ASP A 34 13.99 52.31 -14.72
N GLU A 35 12.66 52.48 -14.81
CA GLU A 35 11.72 52.96 -15.87
C GLU A 35 11.14 51.92 -16.82
N SER A 36 9.90 51.72 -16.77
CA SER A 36 8.61 52.41 -16.97
C SER A 36 7.92 52.04 -18.28
N SER A 37 6.61 51.76 -18.09
CA SER A 37 5.48 52.05 -19.01
C SER A 37 5.36 51.20 -20.29
N THR A 38 4.23 50.72 -20.70
CA THR A 38 2.87 51.24 -20.79
C THR A 38 1.92 50.15 -21.27
N LYS A 39 0.71 50.18 -20.73
CA LYS A 39 -0.49 49.58 -21.33
C LYS A 39 -0.94 50.40 -22.54
N PRO A 40 -1.70 49.86 -23.50
CA PRO A 40 -3.12 50.10 -23.48
C PRO A 40 -4.03 48.94 -23.92
N ALA A 41 -5.20 48.88 -23.33
CA ALA A 41 -6.45 48.46 -23.97
C ALA A 41 -7.18 49.76 -24.39
N PRO A 42 -8.32 49.82 -25.09
CA PRO A 42 -9.30 48.79 -25.46
C PRO A 42 -9.87 48.94 -26.87
N ALA A 43 -10.82 48.10 -27.30
CA ALA A 43 -12.07 48.55 -27.94
C ALA A 43 -13.03 47.41 -28.26
N ALA A 44 -14.27 47.67 -27.91
CA ALA A 44 -15.44 46.85 -28.12
C ALA A 44 -16.15 47.23 -29.44
N SER A 45 -16.93 46.29 -29.93
CA SER A 45 -18.24 46.44 -30.61
C SER A 45 -18.58 45.11 -31.27
N GLY A 46 -19.72 44.48 -31.20
CA GLY A 46 -21.07 44.91 -30.98
C GLY A 46 -22.00 44.08 -31.85
N ALA A 47 -23.18 43.75 -31.29
CA ALA A 47 -24.39 43.31 -31.96
C ALA A 47 -24.66 41.81 -32.14
N SER A 48 -25.40 41.18 -31.25
CA SER A 48 -26.85 40.89 -31.20
C SER A 48 -27.41 40.02 -32.33
N SER A 49 -27.87 38.81 -31.97
CA SER A 49 -29.19 38.35 -32.39
C SER A 49 -29.72 37.28 -31.43
N SER A 50 -30.91 37.48 -30.99
CA SER A 50 -31.74 36.70 -30.09
C SER A 50 -32.33 35.46 -30.75
N SER A 51 -32.38 34.35 -30.03
CA SER A 51 -33.52 33.43 -30.11
C SER A 51 -33.65 32.69 -28.79
N GLY A 52 -34.82 32.82 -28.19
CA GLY A 52 -35.15 32.24 -26.90
C GLY A 52 -35.41 30.75 -26.98
N SER A 53 -35.10 30.08 -25.90
CA SER A 53 -35.81 28.87 -25.50
C SER A 53 -35.70 28.69 -23.97
N SER A 54 -36.84 28.37 -23.47
CA SER A 54 -37.29 28.08 -22.14
C SER A 54 -36.27 27.52 -21.12
N SER A 55 -36.19 28.23 -20.01
CA SER A 55 -35.56 27.79 -18.76
C SER A 55 -36.39 26.71 -18.08
N SER A 56 -35.89 25.51 -18.02
CA SER A 56 -36.26 24.55 -16.95
C SER A 56 -35.22 24.67 -15.82
N LYS A 57 -35.65 25.25 -14.72
CA LYS A 57 -34.89 25.19 -13.45
C LYS A 57 -34.83 23.75 -13.00
N SER A 58 -33.71 23.10 -13.14
CA SER A 58 -33.37 21.92 -12.36
C SER A 58 -32.68 22.40 -11.09
N SER A 59 -33.37 22.26 -9.98
CA SER A 59 -32.82 22.39 -8.64
C SER A 59 -31.88 21.21 -8.39
N SER A 60 -30.59 21.42 -8.55
CA SER A 60 -29.57 20.47 -8.14
C SER A 60 -29.18 20.71 -6.70
N GLY A 61 -29.98 20.21 -5.78
CA GLY A 61 -29.58 19.92 -4.43
C GLY A 61 -29.57 18.39 -4.31
N ALA A 62 -28.48 17.73 -4.65
CA ALA A 62 -28.28 16.35 -4.26
C ALA A 62 -28.04 16.33 -2.75
N PRO A 63 -28.85 15.63 -1.94
CA PRO A 63 -28.56 15.49 -0.52
C PRO A 63 -27.28 14.66 -0.39
N THR A 64 -26.26 15.24 0.24
CA THR A 64 -25.09 14.49 0.72
C THR A 64 -25.59 13.35 1.60
N ALA A 65 -25.43 12.12 1.18
CA ALA A 65 -25.92 10.98 1.93
C ALA A 65 -25.12 10.88 3.24
N VAL A 66 -25.78 11.12 4.35
CA VAL A 66 -25.25 10.76 5.67
C VAL A 66 -25.17 9.24 5.70
N VAL A 67 -23.97 8.70 5.60
CA VAL A 67 -23.74 7.26 5.74
C VAL A 67 -23.88 6.93 7.23
N LYS A 68 -25.07 6.46 7.62
CA LYS A 68 -25.24 5.81 8.93
C LYS A 68 -24.55 4.44 8.85
N ALA A 69 -23.51 4.29 9.64
CA ALA A 69 -22.78 3.06 9.72
C ALA A 69 -23.65 1.91 10.20
N THR A 70 -23.53 0.77 9.53
CA THR A 70 -23.96 -0.50 10.08
C THR A 70 -23.01 -0.86 11.21
N ALA A 71 -23.53 -1.08 12.41
CA ALA A 71 -22.73 -1.56 13.54
C ALA A 71 -22.13 -2.93 13.17
N ILE A 72 -20.87 -3.15 13.51
CA ILE A 72 -20.26 -4.48 13.46
C ILE A 72 -21.14 -5.40 14.30
N PRO A 73 -21.61 -6.55 13.80
CA PRO A 73 -22.39 -7.48 14.62
C PRO A 73 -21.49 -7.96 15.77
N SER A 74 -21.75 -7.51 16.98
CA SER A 74 -21.18 -8.09 18.20
C SER A 74 -21.91 -9.41 18.46
N GLY A 75 -21.45 -10.50 17.86
CA GLY A 75 -21.83 -11.82 18.30
C GLY A 75 -21.14 -12.11 19.62
N ASP A 76 -21.86 -12.71 20.59
CA ASP A 76 -21.23 -13.27 21.79
C ASP A 76 -20.21 -14.31 21.36
N ILE A 77 -18.93 -13.94 21.32
CA ILE A 77 -17.84 -14.85 21.03
C ILE A 77 -17.64 -15.70 22.28
N THR A 78 -17.91 -17.00 22.18
CA THR A 78 -17.70 -17.94 23.28
C THR A 78 -16.22 -17.93 23.68
N SER A 79 -15.93 -17.80 24.97
CA SER A 79 -14.53 -17.80 25.46
C SER A 79 -13.82 -19.10 25.09
N SER A 80 -12.57 -18.99 24.68
CA SER A 80 -11.71 -20.14 24.35
C SER A 80 -11.33 -20.94 25.60
N LYS A 81 -11.17 -22.26 25.45
CA LYS A 81 -10.53 -23.11 26.46
C LYS A 81 -9.01 -22.92 26.48
N VAL A 82 -8.44 -22.52 25.35
CA VAL A 82 -7.03 -22.16 25.23
C VAL A 82 -6.88 -20.69 25.58
N LYS A 83 -6.06 -20.38 26.57
CA LYS A 83 -5.85 -19.02 27.05
C LYS A 83 -5.19 -18.13 26.01
N THR A 84 -4.10 -18.61 25.40
CA THR A 84 -3.24 -17.83 24.51
C THR A 84 -3.37 -18.32 23.07
N LEU A 85 -3.82 -17.45 22.18
CA LEU A 85 -3.72 -17.66 20.73
C LEU A 85 -2.29 -17.36 20.28
N ILE A 86 -1.60 -18.33 19.68
CA ILE A 86 -0.19 -18.17 19.27
C ILE A 86 -0.10 -18.14 17.74
N ALA A 87 0.44 -17.05 17.21
CA ALA A 87 0.76 -16.91 15.80
C ALA A 87 2.28 -17.00 15.56
N ALA A 88 2.71 -17.79 14.57
CA ALA A 88 4.07 -17.81 14.07
C ALA A 88 4.15 -17.02 12.75
N ILE A 89 4.81 -15.87 12.79
CA ILE A 89 4.88 -14.91 11.68
C ILE A 89 6.29 -14.82 11.10
N SER A 90 6.40 -14.49 9.82
CA SER A 90 7.67 -14.08 9.24
C SER A 90 8.13 -12.73 9.82
N PRO A 91 9.44 -12.43 9.84
CA PRO A 91 9.92 -11.15 10.35
C PRO A 91 9.28 -9.99 9.61
N PRO A 92 8.56 -9.11 10.33
CA PRO A 92 8.06 -7.89 9.72
C PRO A 92 9.23 -6.93 9.43
N PRO A 93 9.14 -6.09 8.40
CA PRO A 93 10.18 -5.13 8.07
C PRO A 93 10.22 -3.93 9.02
N ILE A 94 9.79 -4.11 10.28
CA ILE A 94 9.70 -3.04 11.28
C ILE A 94 10.39 -3.48 12.55
N GLU A 95 11.20 -2.58 13.06
CA GLU A 95 11.87 -2.74 14.34
C GLU A 95 11.08 -2.19 15.53
N LEU A 96 10.02 -1.36 15.31
CA LEU A 96 9.24 -0.73 16.36
C LEU A 96 7.74 -0.68 16.01
N ILE A 97 6.90 -0.95 17.01
CA ILE A 97 5.43 -1.03 16.90
C ILE A 97 4.76 0.33 17.02
N LEU A 98 5.13 1.27 16.14
CA LEU A 98 4.55 2.60 16.07
C LEU A 98 3.95 2.83 14.67
N PRO A 99 2.79 3.50 14.56
CA PRO A 99 2.11 3.71 13.29
C PRO A 99 2.97 4.35 12.21
N TRP A 100 3.86 5.27 12.57
CA TRP A 100 4.73 5.99 11.63
C TRP A 100 6.03 5.26 11.27
N ARG A 101 6.42 4.24 12.05
CA ARG A 101 7.64 3.46 11.80
C ARG A 101 7.41 2.19 11.02
N GLY A 102 6.27 2.04 10.39
CA GLY A 102 5.90 0.86 9.62
C GLY A 102 5.30 1.19 8.27
N THR A 103 5.42 0.22 7.36
CA THR A 103 4.57 0.18 6.17
C THR A 103 3.16 -0.23 6.60
N ASN A 104 2.17 0.11 5.78
CA ASN A 104 0.76 -0.18 6.07
C ASN A 104 0.50 -1.63 6.51
N LEU A 105 1.10 -2.62 5.84
CA LEU A 105 0.92 -4.04 6.16
C LEU A 105 1.39 -4.36 7.57
N ALA A 106 2.61 -3.94 7.90
CA ALA A 106 3.20 -4.25 9.18
C ALA A 106 2.52 -3.47 10.32
N ALA A 107 2.12 -2.21 10.08
CA ALA A 107 1.34 -1.45 11.05
C ALA A 107 0.00 -2.15 11.35
N ASN A 108 -0.72 -2.58 10.33
CA ASN A 108 -1.98 -3.30 10.53
C ASN A 108 -1.80 -4.65 11.24
N GLN A 109 -0.71 -5.34 11.03
CA GLN A 109 -0.45 -6.63 11.67
C GLN A 109 -0.09 -6.52 13.14
N GLN A 110 0.70 -5.51 13.52
CA GLN A 110 1.28 -5.39 14.87
C GLN A 110 0.65 -4.28 15.72
N VAL A 111 0.21 -3.20 15.11
CA VAL A 111 -0.36 -2.05 15.85
C VAL A 111 -1.87 -2.17 16.00
N ARG A 112 -2.57 -2.70 15.01
CA ARG A 112 -4.04 -2.80 15.04
C ARG A 112 -4.62 -3.62 16.18
N PRO A 113 -4.00 -4.68 16.70
CA PRO A 113 -4.54 -5.34 17.89
C PRO A 113 -4.76 -4.39 19.06
N PHE A 114 -3.92 -3.34 19.22
CA PHE A 114 -4.04 -2.38 20.32
C PHE A 114 -4.46 -0.96 19.93
N ALA A 115 -4.54 -0.61 18.64
CA ALA A 115 -4.88 0.74 18.19
C ALA A 115 -5.88 0.72 17.03
N ASP A 116 -6.93 1.52 17.14
CA ASP A 116 -7.99 1.63 16.14
C ASP A 116 -7.82 2.86 15.25
N PRO A 117 -8.29 2.81 13.98
CA PRO A 117 -8.45 3.99 13.11
C PRO A 117 -9.79 4.68 13.38
N LEU A 118 -10.02 5.86 12.78
CA LEU A 118 -11.36 6.47 12.82
C LEU A 118 -12.42 5.58 12.18
N LEU A 119 -12.11 5.02 11.02
CA LEU A 119 -13.02 4.12 10.30
C LEU A 119 -12.38 2.73 10.18
N ALA A 120 -13.12 1.72 10.58
CA ALA A 120 -12.66 0.33 10.51
C ALA A 120 -12.87 -0.28 9.12
N THR A 121 -12.34 -1.48 8.93
CA THR A 121 -12.65 -2.34 7.78
C THR A 121 -13.39 -3.57 8.30
N GLU A 122 -14.48 -3.92 7.67
CA GLU A 122 -15.23 -5.13 8.00
C GLU A 122 -14.49 -6.38 7.52
N GLY A 123 -14.25 -7.35 8.42
CA GLY A 123 -13.49 -8.57 8.13
C GLY A 123 -14.10 -9.42 7.01
N SER A 124 -15.44 -9.48 6.94
CA SER A 124 -16.16 -10.32 5.99
C SER A 124 -16.32 -9.74 4.58
N SER A 125 -16.11 -8.45 4.37
CA SER A 125 -16.33 -7.80 3.08
C SER A 125 -15.22 -6.84 2.64
N GLY A 126 -14.33 -6.45 3.55
CA GLY A 126 -13.31 -5.43 3.31
C GLY A 126 -13.87 -4.02 3.13
N LYS A 127 -15.15 -3.76 3.44
CA LYS A 127 -15.75 -2.43 3.33
C LYS A 127 -15.38 -1.54 4.50
N ILE A 128 -15.31 -0.23 4.24
CA ILE A 128 -15.16 0.77 5.29
C ILE A 128 -16.44 0.84 6.10
N VAL A 129 -16.32 0.72 7.42
CA VAL A 129 -17.41 0.76 8.38
C VAL A 129 -17.06 1.69 9.56
N ALA A 130 -18.00 1.96 10.44
CA ALA A 130 -17.75 2.73 11.65
C ALA A 130 -16.66 2.07 12.51
N GLY A 131 -15.82 2.92 13.09
CA GLY A 131 -14.80 2.57 14.08
C GLY A 131 -14.92 3.53 15.27
N LEU A 132 -13.85 4.27 15.52
CA LEU A 132 -13.86 5.37 16.51
C LEU A 132 -14.74 6.56 16.07
N ALA A 133 -14.99 6.70 14.76
CA ALA A 133 -16.04 7.57 14.25
C ALA A 133 -17.31 6.76 13.98
N GLU A 134 -18.47 7.20 14.49
CA GLU A 134 -19.78 6.56 14.32
C GLU A 134 -20.53 7.05 13.07
N SER A 135 -20.15 8.23 12.54
CA SER A 135 -20.66 8.76 11.27
C SER A 135 -19.67 9.74 10.65
N TRP A 136 -19.78 9.91 9.34
CA TRP A 136 -18.95 10.85 8.58
C TRP A 136 -19.70 11.37 7.37
N GLU A 137 -19.33 12.58 6.93
CA GLU A 137 -19.88 13.20 5.74
C GLU A 137 -18.91 14.18 5.11
N MET A 138 -18.96 14.32 3.80
CA MET A 138 -18.33 15.40 3.07
C MET A 138 -19.24 16.63 3.13
N THR A 139 -18.81 17.68 3.80
CA THR A 139 -19.65 18.87 4.08
C THR A 139 -19.51 19.95 3.03
N LYS A 140 -18.40 19.98 2.29
CA LYS A 140 -18.23 20.89 1.14
C LYS A 140 -18.29 20.14 -0.17
N ALA A 141 -19.06 20.67 -1.12
CA ALA A 141 -19.27 20.06 -2.42
C ALA A 141 -18.00 19.93 -3.28
N ASP A 142 -16.96 20.70 -2.98
CA ASP A 142 -15.65 20.62 -3.61
C ASP A 142 -14.72 19.57 -2.96
N GLY A 143 -15.20 18.83 -1.95
CA GLY A 143 -14.42 17.80 -1.25
C GLY A 143 -13.36 18.34 -0.30
N THR A 144 -13.29 19.64 -0.09
CA THR A 144 -12.24 20.23 0.78
C THR A 144 -12.51 20.08 2.28
N GLU A 145 -13.64 19.50 2.67
CA GLU A 145 -13.97 19.32 4.09
C GLU A 145 -14.83 18.08 4.35
N TRP A 146 -14.38 17.29 5.33
CA TRP A 146 -15.10 16.16 5.88
C TRP A 146 -15.33 16.34 7.38
N VAL A 147 -16.47 15.88 7.88
CA VAL A 147 -16.80 15.90 9.31
C VAL A 147 -16.98 14.47 9.80
N PHE A 148 -16.30 14.13 10.89
CA PHE A 148 -16.41 12.84 11.57
C PHE A 148 -16.97 13.06 12.97
N LYS A 149 -18.03 12.32 13.32
CA LYS A 149 -18.58 12.30 14.69
C LYS A 149 -18.02 11.10 15.42
N LEU A 150 -17.38 11.37 16.56
CA LEU A 150 -16.65 10.38 17.32
C LEU A 150 -17.53 9.69 18.36
N LYS A 151 -17.25 8.41 18.58
CA LYS A 151 -17.86 7.61 19.63
C LYS A 151 -17.39 8.11 21.01
N LYS A 152 -18.34 8.32 21.92
CA LYS A 152 -18.06 8.75 23.29
C LYS A 152 -17.77 7.56 24.19
N GLY A 153 -17.02 7.80 25.26
CA GLY A 153 -16.75 6.81 26.31
C GLY A 153 -15.67 5.79 25.98
N VAL A 154 -15.02 5.88 24.80
CA VAL A 154 -13.92 5.01 24.44
C VAL A 154 -12.68 5.36 25.23
N GLN A 155 -12.14 4.42 26.02
CA GLN A 155 -10.98 4.65 26.87
C GLN A 155 -9.69 4.14 26.22
N PHE A 156 -8.62 4.88 26.37
CA PHE A 156 -7.27 4.38 26.10
C PHE A 156 -6.85 3.35 27.14
N HIS A 157 -6.02 2.41 26.72
CA HIS A 157 -5.42 1.43 27.63
C HIS A 157 -4.66 2.11 28.78
N ASP A 158 -4.47 1.36 29.86
CA ASP A 158 -3.67 1.77 31.02
C ASP A 158 -4.12 3.10 31.69
N GLY A 159 -5.37 3.51 31.48
CA GLY A 159 -5.95 4.69 32.15
C GLY A 159 -5.49 6.03 31.59
N TRP A 160 -5.04 6.10 30.35
CA TRP A 160 -4.62 7.34 29.68
C TRP A 160 -5.78 8.25 29.26
N GLY A 161 -6.99 7.95 29.71
CA GLY A 161 -8.17 8.80 29.52
C GLY A 161 -9.04 8.39 28.34
N GLU A 162 -10.03 9.22 28.07
CA GLU A 162 -10.98 9.02 26.99
C GLU A 162 -10.44 9.52 25.64
N PHE A 163 -10.66 8.76 24.59
CA PHE A 163 -10.36 9.16 23.22
C PHE A 163 -11.17 10.38 22.78
N THR A 164 -10.50 11.35 22.17
CA THR A 164 -11.06 12.59 21.66
C THR A 164 -10.49 12.96 20.29
N ALA A 165 -11.05 13.99 19.67
CA ALA A 165 -10.56 14.53 18.40
C ALA A 165 -9.09 14.98 18.42
N LYS A 166 -8.57 15.37 19.60
CA LYS A 166 -7.16 15.78 19.76
C LYS A 166 -6.19 14.64 19.47
N ASP A 167 -6.54 13.42 19.89
CA ASP A 167 -5.70 12.24 19.71
C ASP A 167 -5.57 11.89 18.23
N TYR A 168 -6.64 12.07 17.44
CA TYR A 168 -6.59 11.92 15.99
C TYR A 168 -5.66 12.94 15.34
N ILE A 169 -5.83 14.22 15.66
CA ILE A 169 -5.00 15.32 15.13
C ILE A 169 -3.52 15.07 15.47
N HIS A 170 -3.24 14.70 16.72
CA HIS A 170 -1.91 14.36 17.18
C HIS A 170 -1.31 13.20 16.38
N THR A 171 -2.05 12.10 16.23
CA THR A 171 -1.56 10.92 15.49
C THR A 171 -1.29 11.24 14.02
N VAL A 172 -2.17 12.00 13.34
CA VAL A 172 -1.93 12.46 11.96
C VAL A 172 -0.62 13.25 11.88
N ALA A 173 -0.40 14.18 12.82
CA ALA A 173 0.84 14.96 12.85
C ALA A 173 2.08 14.07 13.05
N ARG A 174 2.00 13.05 13.93
CA ARG A 174 3.12 12.10 14.13
C ARG A 174 3.39 11.29 12.87
N VAL A 175 2.38 10.73 12.23
CA VAL A 175 2.55 9.96 10.97
C VAL A 175 3.14 10.84 9.86
N ALA A 176 2.68 12.08 9.74
CA ALA A 176 3.10 13.00 8.69
C ALA A 176 4.51 13.58 8.90
N LEU A 177 4.87 13.93 10.14
CA LEU A 177 6.00 14.84 10.42
C LEU A 177 7.15 14.22 11.19
N GLN A 178 7.00 13.01 11.77
CA GLN A 178 8.12 12.38 12.46
C GLN A 178 9.30 12.17 11.51
N GLU A 179 10.49 12.56 11.94
CA GLU A 179 11.71 12.52 11.14
C GLU A 179 12.06 11.10 10.68
N ASP A 180 11.79 10.12 11.54
CA ASP A 180 12.01 8.70 11.28
C ASP A 180 10.79 7.98 10.71
N SER A 181 9.77 8.70 10.25
CA SER A 181 8.58 8.12 9.63
C SER A 181 8.93 7.45 8.31
N ILE A 182 8.57 6.17 8.20
CA ILE A 182 8.60 5.40 6.95
C ILE A 182 7.19 5.05 6.48
N ALA A 183 6.18 5.64 7.11
CA ALA A 183 4.78 5.43 6.76
C ALA A 183 4.53 5.73 5.28
N THR A 184 3.80 4.84 4.64
CA THR A 184 3.43 5.00 3.23
C THR A 184 2.59 6.25 3.01
N ASP A 185 1.86 6.66 4.04
CA ASP A 185 0.91 7.78 4.00
C ASP A 185 1.58 9.14 4.25
N GLN A 186 2.80 9.17 4.76
CA GLN A 186 3.48 10.38 5.18
C GLN A 186 3.37 11.52 4.16
N PHE A 187 3.73 11.22 2.91
CA PHE A 187 3.70 12.21 1.84
C PHE A 187 2.29 12.70 1.50
N LEU A 188 1.30 11.78 1.50
CA LEU A 188 -0.10 12.13 1.23
C LEU A 188 -0.67 13.05 2.32
N LEU A 189 -0.41 12.71 3.59
CA LEU A 189 -0.90 13.51 4.72
C LEU A 189 -0.30 14.92 4.71
N ARG A 190 0.99 15.04 4.40
CA ARG A 190 1.66 16.34 4.24
C ARG A 190 1.08 17.14 3.07
N GLN A 191 0.86 16.51 1.94
CA GLN A 191 0.25 17.16 0.78
C GLN A 191 -1.15 17.68 1.09
N LEU A 192 -1.95 16.90 1.80
CA LEU A 192 -3.33 17.28 2.11
C LEU A 192 -3.44 18.28 3.27
N PHE A 193 -2.65 18.09 4.31
CA PHE A 193 -2.88 18.79 5.58
C PHE A 193 -1.77 19.75 5.97
N GLY A 194 -0.55 19.59 5.47
CA GLY A 194 0.54 20.51 5.74
C GLY A 194 1.85 19.86 6.14
N ASP A 195 2.91 20.68 6.11
CA ASP A 195 4.30 20.30 6.37
C ASP A 195 4.75 20.67 7.80
N THR A 196 3.86 21.24 8.61
CA THR A 196 4.11 21.62 10.00
C THR A 196 2.93 21.22 10.89
N GLU A 197 3.16 21.08 12.20
CA GLU A 197 2.09 20.81 13.16
C GLU A 197 1.03 21.91 13.17
N GLU A 198 1.42 23.18 13.00
CA GLU A 198 0.51 24.32 12.93
C GLU A 198 -0.40 24.23 11.71
N GLU A 199 0.14 23.90 10.53
CA GLU A 199 -0.65 23.71 9.31
C GLU A 199 -1.62 22.54 9.46
N ILE A 200 -1.17 21.39 9.99
CA ILE A 200 -2.03 20.23 10.23
C ILE A 200 -3.15 20.59 11.20
N ALA A 201 -2.85 21.24 12.32
CA ALA A 201 -3.84 21.67 13.30
C ALA A 201 -4.77 22.78 12.77
N GLY A 202 -4.33 23.56 11.79
CA GLY A 202 -5.16 24.52 11.07
C GLY A 202 -6.14 23.89 10.08
N ASN A 203 -5.73 22.79 9.44
CA ASN A 203 -6.54 22.06 8.47
C ASN A 203 -7.42 20.97 9.13
N ILE A 204 -6.93 20.30 10.17
CA ILE A 204 -7.72 19.33 10.92
C ILE A 204 -8.07 19.92 12.28
N THR A 205 -9.34 20.26 12.51
CA THR A 205 -9.79 20.95 13.70
C THR A 205 -10.77 20.15 14.54
N ALA A 206 -10.86 20.49 15.81
CA ALA A 206 -11.76 19.89 16.78
C ALA A 206 -12.65 20.98 17.42
N PRO A 207 -13.85 21.28 16.87
CA PRO A 207 -14.76 22.26 17.45
C PRO A 207 -15.30 21.85 18.81
N ASP A 208 -15.33 20.56 19.07
CA ASP A 208 -15.64 19.94 20.36
C ASP A 208 -14.85 18.62 20.50
N PRO A 209 -14.81 17.98 21.69
CA PRO A 209 -14.03 16.76 21.90
C PRO A 209 -14.39 15.57 21.01
N TYR A 210 -15.60 15.55 20.45
CA TYR A 210 -16.15 14.42 19.70
C TYR A 210 -16.46 14.73 18.24
N THR A 211 -15.88 15.80 17.70
CA THR A 211 -16.01 16.16 16.29
C THR A 211 -14.65 16.47 15.70
N VAL A 212 -14.28 15.72 14.65
CA VAL A 212 -13.14 16.05 13.79
C VAL A 212 -13.68 16.72 12.54
N VAL A 213 -13.17 17.91 12.22
CA VAL A 213 -13.36 18.57 10.94
C VAL A 213 -12.04 18.46 10.18
N MET A 214 -12.02 17.62 9.17
CA MET A 214 -10.84 17.36 8.34
C MET A 214 -10.94 18.19 7.06
N GLY A 215 -10.32 19.36 7.09
CA GLY A 215 -10.11 20.19 5.91
C GLY A 215 -8.88 19.76 5.14
N SER A 216 -8.81 20.07 3.85
CA SER A 216 -7.66 19.77 2.99
C SER A 216 -7.29 20.97 2.14
N LYS A 217 -6.01 21.04 1.71
CA LYS A 217 -5.47 22.12 0.86
C LYS A 217 -6.09 22.15 -0.55
N GLY A 218 -6.75 21.07 -0.96
CA GLY A 218 -7.44 20.94 -2.25
C GLY A 218 -8.55 19.90 -2.19
N PRO A 219 -9.25 19.63 -3.28
CA PRO A 219 -10.29 18.61 -3.33
C PRO A 219 -9.80 17.27 -2.81
N ASN A 220 -10.63 16.62 -2.00
CA ASN A 220 -10.33 15.32 -1.39
C ASN A 220 -11.60 14.48 -1.28
N ALA A 221 -11.97 13.80 -2.35
CA ALA A 221 -13.10 12.87 -2.33
C ALA A 221 -12.83 11.58 -1.54
N ASP A 222 -11.57 11.32 -1.17
CA ASP A 222 -11.12 10.09 -0.52
C ASP A 222 -11.00 10.22 1.02
N GLY A 223 -11.63 11.25 1.64
CA GLY A 223 -11.50 11.52 3.08
C GLY A 223 -11.88 10.34 3.97
N ALA A 224 -12.93 9.60 3.64
CA ALA A 224 -13.29 8.37 4.37
C ALA A 224 -12.22 7.27 4.22
N PHE A 225 -11.64 7.12 3.02
CA PHE A 225 -10.56 6.16 2.79
C PHE A 225 -9.31 6.54 3.61
N ILE A 226 -8.93 7.82 3.62
CA ILE A 226 -7.76 8.34 4.37
C ILE A 226 -7.93 8.12 5.89
N ALA A 227 -9.15 8.29 6.40
CA ALA A 227 -9.47 8.09 7.81
C ALA A 227 -9.63 6.60 8.20
N SER A 228 -9.49 5.67 7.25
CA SER A 228 -9.76 4.24 7.46
C SER A 228 -8.50 3.39 7.60
N ALA A 229 -8.69 2.19 8.13
CA ALA A 229 -7.68 1.14 8.14
C ALA A 229 -7.18 0.73 6.74
N GLN A 230 -7.93 1.02 5.67
CA GLN A 230 -7.52 0.70 4.31
C GLN A 230 -6.37 1.59 3.81
N GLN A 231 -6.25 2.82 4.31
CA GLN A 231 -5.06 3.65 4.08
C GLN A 231 -3.90 3.17 4.96
N GLY A 232 -4.13 2.86 6.23
CA GLY A 232 -3.33 1.95 7.05
C GLY A 232 -2.48 2.53 8.15
N ASN A 233 -1.92 3.74 8.07
CA ASN A 233 -0.96 4.21 9.08
C ASN A 233 -1.54 5.12 10.17
N VAL A 234 -2.77 5.64 10.03
CA VAL A 234 -3.38 6.47 11.06
C VAL A 234 -4.12 5.59 12.07
N LEU A 235 -3.36 4.84 12.86
CA LEU A 235 -3.84 4.06 14.01
C LEU A 235 -3.60 4.89 15.27
N ILE A 236 -4.67 5.18 16.02
CA ILE A 236 -4.69 6.29 16.98
C ILE A 236 -4.03 5.90 18.29
N LEU A 237 -3.11 6.74 18.76
CA LEU A 237 -2.43 6.66 20.05
C LEU A 237 -2.79 7.85 20.92
N SER A 238 -2.64 7.69 22.25
CA SER A 238 -2.98 8.72 23.24
C SER A 238 -2.04 9.92 23.17
N GLU A 239 -2.60 11.10 22.91
CA GLU A 239 -1.89 12.38 23.02
C GLU A 239 -1.47 12.66 24.47
N ALA A 240 -2.31 12.32 25.44
CA ALA A 240 -2.02 12.50 26.86
C ALA A 240 -0.81 11.67 27.32
N GLN A 241 -0.66 10.43 26.82
CA GLN A 241 0.53 9.62 27.06
C GLN A 241 1.78 10.26 26.44
N TRP A 242 1.67 10.72 25.19
CA TRP A 242 2.76 11.41 24.51
C TRP A 242 3.22 12.65 25.30
N ALA A 243 2.28 13.48 25.74
CA ALA A 243 2.58 14.68 26.51
C ALA A 243 3.27 14.38 27.84
N ALA A 244 2.91 13.26 28.50
CA ALA A 244 3.45 12.88 29.78
C ALA A 244 4.80 12.12 29.69
N GLN A 245 4.99 11.28 28.70
CA GLN A 245 6.09 10.32 28.62
C GLN A 245 6.99 10.49 27.38
N GLY A 246 6.58 11.28 26.40
CA GLY A 246 7.29 11.46 25.15
C GLY A 246 7.41 10.18 24.32
N LEU A 247 8.29 10.22 23.32
CA LEU A 247 8.52 9.09 22.42
C LEU A 247 9.00 7.83 23.17
N GLU A 248 9.91 7.98 24.12
CA GLU A 248 10.48 6.86 24.88
C GLU A 248 9.40 6.04 25.65
N GLY A 249 8.40 6.72 26.21
CA GLY A 249 7.31 6.05 26.91
C GLY A 249 6.38 5.31 25.95
N ILE A 250 6.07 5.92 24.82
CA ILE A 250 5.25 5.31 23.76
C ILE A 250 5.97 4.08 23.14
N GLU A 251 7.27 4.16 22.92
CA GLU A 251 8.07 3.03 22.40
C GLU A 251 8.06 1.81 23.34
N LYS A 252 7.95 2.04 24.62
CA LYS A 252 7.91 0.95 25.60
C LYS A 252 6.56 0.28 25.70
N LYS A 253 5.50 1.05 25.76
CA LYS A 253 4.13 0.55 25.90
C LYS A 253 3.13 1.57 25.35
N PRO A 254 2.81 1.54 24.03
CA PRO A 254 1.86 2.47 23.44
C PRO A 254 0.44 2.22 23.94
N ALA A 255 -0.28 3.27 24.28
CA ALA A 255 -1.69 3.21 24.64
C ALA A 255 -2.57 3.52 23.42
N GLY A 256 -3.32 2.55 22.98
CA GLY A 256 -4.37 2.66 21.98
C GLY A 256 -5.75 2.35 22.56
N THR A 257 -6.71 2.10 21.69
CA THR A 257 -8.12 1.82 22.01
C THR A 257 -8.58 0.44 21.55
N GLY A 258 -7.65 -0.39 21.07
CA GLY A 258 -7.94 -1.70 20.47
C GLY A 258 -8.41 -2.78 21.46
N PRO A 259 -8.90 -3.93 20.96
CA PRO A 259 -9.46 -5.00 21.79
C PRO A 259 -8.41 -5.79 22.58
N TYR A 260 -7.15 -5.59 22.27
CA TYR A 260 -6.02 -6.06 23.04
C TYR A 260 -5.15 -4.89 23.49
N SER A 261 -4.54 -4.97 24.66
CA SER A 261 -3.45 -4.08 25.09
C SER A 261 -2.11 -4.78 24.94
N MET A 262 -1.05 -4.05 24.63
CA MET A 262 0.28 -4.63 24.55
C MET A 262 0.81 -4.90 25.96
N ALA A 263 1.13 -6.17 26.28
CA ALA A 263 1.69 -6.60 27.56
C ALA A 263 3.21 -6.70 27.50
N GLU A 264 3.77 -7.24 26.42
CA GLU A 264 5.22 -7.43 26.27
C GLU A 264 5.62 -7.21 24.80
N PHE A 265 6.75 -6.57 24.60
CA PHE A 265 7.40 -6.44 23.31
C PHE A 265 8.89 -6.81 23.42
N ALA A 266 9.29 -7.86 22.74
CA ALA A 266 10.68 -8.29 22.62
C ALA A 266 11.11 -8.22 21.14
N LEU A 267 11.89 -7.20 20.81
CA LEU A 267 12.32 -6.89 19.45
C LEU A 267 12.93 -8.13 18.76
N GLY A 268 12.43 -8.43 17.56
CA GLY A 268 12.88 -9.58 16.76
C GLY A 268 12.48 -10.95 17.31
N SER A 269 11.74 -11.00 18.41
CA SER A 269 11.33 -12.24 19.08
C SER A 269 9.81 -12.41 19.12
N HIS A 270 9.11 -11.56 19.86
CA HIS A 270 7.67 -11.67 19.98
C HIS A 270 6.99 -10.41 20.49
N ILE A 271 5.66 -10.38 20.31
CA ILE A 271 4.75 -9.44 20.97
C ILE A 271 3.69 -10.26 21.70
N LEU A 272 3.42 -9.91 22.96
CA LEU A 272 2.32 -10.45 23.74
C LEU A 272 1.28 -9.35 23.95
N TYR A 273 0.03 -9.69 23.69
CA TYR A 273 -1.12 -8.82 23.92
C TYR A 273 -2.06 -9.49 24.91
N GLU A 274 -2.68 -8.69 25.77
CA GLU A 274 -3.71 -9.09 26.71
C GLU A 274 -5.06 -8.52 26.29
N ARG A 275 -6.11 -9.33 26.38
CA ARG A 275 -7.49 -8.94 26.06
C ARG A 275 -7.97 -7.80 26.97
N VAL A 276 -8.65 -6.83 26.35
CA VAL A 276 -9.39 -5.79 27.08
C VAL A 276 -10.79 -6.34 27.38
N GLU A 277 -11.11 -6.49 28.65
CA GLU A 277 -12.44 -6.93 29.07
C GLU A 277 -13.48 -5.84 28.79
N ASP A 278 -14.70 -6.25 28.45
CA ASP A 278 -15.82 -5.36 28.12
C ASP A 278 -15.45 -4.29 27.08
N HIS A 279 -14.63 -4.68 26.08
CA HIS A 279 -14.15 -3.75 25.07
C HIS A 279 -15.29 -3.12 24.26
N TRP A 280 -15.20 -1.84 23.95
CA TRP A 280 -16.25 -1.01 23.34
C TRP A 280 -16.79 -1.52 21.99
N ARG A 281 -16.06 -2.34 21.24
CA ARG A 281 -16.52 -2.94 19.97
C ARG A 281 -16.61 -4.47 20.00
N VAL A 282 -15.65 -5.16 20.56
CA VAL A 282 -15.61 -6.62 20.65
C VAL A 282 -14.67 -7.07 21.76
N THR A 283 -15.08 -8.02 22.58
CA THR A 283 -14.19 -8.70 23.54
C THR A 283 -13.69 -9.98 22.87
N PRO A 284 -12.37 -10.11 22.59
CA PRO A 284 -11.82 -11.28 21.92
C PRO A 284 -12.07 -12.58 22.71
N ALA A 285 -12.16 -13.71 22.02
CA ALA A 285 -12.38 -15.01 22.65
C ALA A 285 -11.16 -15.52 23.45
N PHE A 286 -9.96 -15.18 23.01
CA PHE A 286 -8.72 -15.57 23.65
C PHE A 286 -8.26 -14.48 24.63
N GLU A 287 -7.84 -14.89 25.84
CA GLU A 287 -7.37 -13.93 26.86
C GLU A 287 -6.05 -13.28 26.48
N GLU A 288 -5.23 -13.99 25.73
CA GLU A 288 -3.94 -13.51 25.25
C GLU A 288 -3.79 -13.79 23.75
N TYR A 289 -3.10 -12.91 23.07
CA TYR A 289 -2.61 -13.12 21.72
C TYR A 289 -1.10 -12.94 21.68
N ARG A 290 -0.38 -13.92 21.16
CA ARG A 290 1.08 -13.89 21.06
C ARG A 290 1.51 -14.03 19.60
N GLN A 291 2.26 -13.06 19.10
CA GLN A 291 2.96 -13.16 17.83
C GLN A 291 4.42 -13.54 18.07
N ASN A 292 4.83 -14.71 17.62
CA ASN A 292 6.23 -15.12 17.60
C ASN A 292 6.84 -14.83 16.24
N VAL A 293 7.96 -14.13 16.21
CA VAL A 293 8.72 -13.85 14.98
C VAL A 293 9.63 -15.03 14.70
N VAL A 294 9.32 -15.79 13.66
CA VAL A 294 10.01 -17.03 13.29
C VAL A 294 10.43 -16.96 11.81
N PRO A 295 11.70 -16.65 11.51
CA PRO A 295 12.15 -16.44 10.14
C PRO A 295 11.94 -17.65 9.22
N GLU A 296 12.30 -18.83 9.70
CA GLU A 296 12.34 -20.04 8.88
C GLU A 296 10.96 -20.70 8.77
N VAL A 297 10.43 -20.84 7.55
CA VAL A 297 9.13 -21.47 7.29
C VAL A 297 9.05 -22.89 7.80
N ALA A 298 10.14 -23.66 7.70
CA ALA A 298 10.21 -25.01 8.23
C ALA A 298 10.01 -25.05 9.76
N THR A 299 10.51 -24.04 10.47
CA THR A 299 10.31 -23.91 11.92
C THR A 299 8.85 -23.53 12.21
N ARG A 300 8.25 -22.58 11.48
CA ARG A 300 6.82 -22.25 11.62
C ARG A 300 5.94 -23.48 11.40
N MET A 301 6.25 -24.28 10.36
CA MET A 301 5.56 -25.53 10.11
C MET A 301 5.71 -26.53 11.26
N ALA A 302 6.92 -26.71 11.79
CA ALA A 302 7.16 -27.61 12.92
C ALA A 302 6.42 -27.17 14.20
N MET A 303 6.34 -25.87 14.47
CA MET A 303 5.56 -25.31 15.58
C MET A 303 4.06 -25.60 15.45
N MET A 304 3.50 -25.48 14.21
CA MET A 304 2.11 -25.85 13.96
C MET A 304 1.86 -27.34 14.26
N LEU A 305 2.70 -28.21 13.74
CA LEU A 305 2.57 -29.67 13.93
C LEU A 305 2.80 -30.11 15.40
N ALA A 306 3.56 -29.35 16.15
CA ALA A 306 3.78 -29.58 17.59
C ALA A 306 2.70 -28.96 18.49
N GLY A 307 1.75 -28.19 17.95
CA GLY A 307 0.78 -27.41 18.72
C GLY A 307 1.39 -26.23 19.50
N GLU A 308 2.58 -25.79 19.08
CA GLU A 308 3.27 -24.61 19.65
C GLU A 308 2.87 -23.31 18.96
N ALA A 309 2.18 -23.38 17.81
CA ALA A 309 1.52 -22.29 17.14
C ALA A 309 0.14 -22.76 16.64
N HIS A 310 -0.82 -21.84 16.61
CA HIS A 310 -2.22 -22.10 16.24
C HIS A 310 -2.59 -21.45 14.92
N ILE A 311 -1.83 -20.42 14.50
CA ILE A 311 -1.93 -19.74 13.21
C ILE A 311 -0.51 -19.47 12.70
N ALA A 312 -0.24 -19.72 11.42
CA ALA A 312 1.07 -19.43 10.85
C ALA A 312 1.02 -18.98 9.39
N GLU A 313 2.01 -18.18 9.01
CA GLU A 313 2.36 -17.93 7.60
C GLU A 313 3.21 -19.09 7.10
N ILE A 314 2.66 -19.90 6.21
CA ILE A 314 3.34 -21.03 5.57
C ILE A 314 3.34 -20.76 4.06
N ASP A 315 4.48 -21.02 3.40
CA ASP A 315 4.61 -20.79 1.96
C ASP A 315 3.71 -21.77 1.18
N ARG A 316 3.16 -21.33 0.04
CA ARG A 316 2.11 -22.05 -0.71
C ARG A 316 2.52 -23.43 -1.17
N ASP A 317 3.78 -23.62 -1.53
CA ASP A 317 4.35 -24.91 -1.95
C ASP A 317 4.31 -25.97 -0.83
N LEU A 318 4.19 -25.55 0.43
CA LEU A 318 4.08 -26.43 1.60
C LEU A 318 2.64 -26.66 2.05
N HIS A 319 1.64 -25.99 1.44
CA HIS A 319 0.25 -26.09 1.89
C HIS A 319 -0.31 -27.52 1.79
N SER A 320 -0.09 -28.23 0.68
CA SER A 320 -0.57 -29.61 0.57
C SER A 320 -0.03 -30.50 1.68
N ARG A 321 1.26 -30.36 1.99
CA ARG A 321 1.93 -31.15 3.02
C ARG A 321 1.35 -30.88 4.40
N ILE A 322 1.13 -29.62 4.77
CA ILE A 322 0.64 -29.29 6.11
C ILE A 322 -0.86 -29.60 6.26
N VAL A 323 -1.62 -29.57 5.17
CA VAL A 323 -3.02 -30.01 5.15
C VAL A 323 -3.13 -31.53 5.32
N ASP A 324 -2.23 -32.31 4.71
CA ASP A 324 -2.17 -33.77 4.91
C ASP A 324 -1.89 -34.15 6.38
N GLU A 325 -1.27 -33.26 7.16
CA GLU A 325 -1.03 -33.40 8.59
C GLU A 325 -2.19 -32.87 9.46
N GLY A 326 -3.30 -32.45 8.85
CA GLY A 326 -4.54 -32.08 9.56
C GLY A 326 -4.73 -30.59 9.84
N MET A 327 -3.88 -29.72 9.33
CA MET A 327 -4.06 -28.26 9.39
C MET A 327 -4.98 -27.78 8.27
N GLU A 328 -5.49 -26.57 8.38
CA GLU A 328 -6.37 -25.95 7.36
C GLU A 328 -5.75 -24.66 6.81
N VAL A 329 -5.91 -24.44 5.50
CA VAL A 329 -5.53 -23.18 4.85
C VAL A 329 -6.74 -22.26 4.78
N VAL A 330 -6.59 -21.04 5.30
CA VAL A 330 -7.63 -20.00 5.29
C VAL A 330 -7.22 -18.91 4.30
N ASN A 331 -8.11 -18.60 3.37
CA ASN A 331 -7.96 -17.52 2.41
C ASN A 331 -8.60 -16.22 2.92
N SER A 332 -8.01 -15.09 2.57
CA SER A 332 -8.68 -13.79 2.73
C SER A 332 -9.92 -13.68 1.85
N VAL A 333 -10.88 -12.85 2.26
CA VAL A 333 -12.15 -12.62 1.53
C VAL A 333 -11.91 -11.92 0.19
N LEU A 334 -11.00 -10.96 0.18
CA LEU A 334 -10.55 -10.22 -1.01
C LEU A 334 -9.11 -10.58 -1.33
N PRO A 335 -8.65 -10.40 -2.56
CA PRO A 335 -7.23 -10.49 -2.85
C PRO A 335 -6.41 -9.61 -1.90
N ALA A 336 -5.24 -10.10 -1.51
CA ALA A 336 -4.31 -9.32 -0.70
C ALA A 336 -3.15 -8.76 -1.54
N ILE A 337 -2.78 -9.49 -2.59
CA ILE A 337 -1.58 -9.23 -3.38
C ILE A 337 -1.95 -9.12 -4.85
N GLN A 338 -1.36 -8.14 -5.54
CA GLN A 338 -1.26 -8.09 -6.99
C GLN A 338 0.17 -8.37 -7.40
N PHE A 339 0.36 -9.27 -8.37
CA PHE A 339 1.68 -9.65 -8.86
C PHE A 339 1.85 -9.32 -10.34
N ASN A 340 2.97 -8.66 -10.69
CA ASN A 340 3.26 -8.17 -12.03
C ASN A 340 4.77 -8.17 -12.29
N PHE A 341 5.14 -8.06 -13.58
CA PHE A 341 6.46 -7.57 -13.96
C PHE A 341 6.34 -6.15 -14.52
N VAL A 342 7.25 -5.31 -14.10
CA VAL A 342 7.34 -3.91 -14.53
C VAL A 342 8.49 -3.79 -15.52
N MET A 343 8.20 -3.19 -16.67
CA MET A 343 9.21 -2.80 -17.63
C MET A 343 9.67 -1.38 -17.30
N GLY A 344 10.90 -1.27 -16.78
CA GLY A 344 11.49 0.01 -16.45
C GLY A 344 11.88 0.76 -17.72
N GLY A 345 11.45 1.99 -17.79
CA GLY A 345 11.76 2.88 -18.89
C GLY A 345 11.41 4.31 -18.52
N ASN A 346 11.72 5.22 -19.41
CA ASN A 346 11.20 6.58 -19.40
C ASN A 346 10.46 6.75 -20.71
N TYR A 347 9.14 6.71 -20.67
CA TYR A 347 8.29 6.57 -21.86
C TYR A 347 7.82 7.91 -22.46
N ARG A 348 8.21 9.03 -21.84
CA ARG A 348 7.72 10.38 -22.18
C ARG A 348 8.69 11.13 -23.09
N PRO A 349 8.42 11.24 -24.42
CA PRO A 349 9.27 11.99 -25.34
C PRO A 349 9.35 13.48 -25.03
N ASP A 350 8.35 14.04 -24.36
CA ASP A 350 8.32 15.44 -23.91
C ASP A 350 9.22 15.71 -22.69
N LEU A 351 9.74 14.66 -22.03
CA LEU A 351 10.73 14.73 -20.95
C LEU A 351 12.11 14.31 -21.49
N ALA A 352 12.67 15.13 -22.37
CA ALA A 352 13.87 14.83 -23.16
C ALA A 352 15.14 14.59 -22.32
N ASP A 353 15.16 15.04 -21.08
CA ASP A 353 16.25 14.83 -20.12
C ASP A 353 16.41 13.36 -19.69
N ARG A 354 15.38 12.57 -19.85
CA ARG A 354 15.34 11.15 -19.42
C ARG A 354 14.79 10.18 -20.47
N TYR A 355 14.19 10.65 -21.56
CA TYR A 355 13.69 9.80 -22.63
C TYR A 355 14.79 9.36 -23.57
N ASP A 356 14.91 8.05 -23.81
CA ASP A 356 15.78 7.50 -24.86
C ASP A 356 14.97 6.58 -25.78
N PRO A 357 14.74 6.99 -27.04
CA PRO A 357 13.99 6.19 -28.02
C PRO A 357 14.70 4.88 -28.40
N ASN A 358 15.99 4.72 -28.10
CA ASN A 358 16.74 3.49 -28.39
C ASN A 358 16.53 2.39 -27.33
N VAL A 359 15.89 2.71 -26.21
CA VAL A 359 15.51 1.69 -25.22
C VAL A 359 14.38 0.82 -25.78
N PRO A 360 14.59 -0.47 -26.01
CA PRO A 360 13.66 -1.34 -26.74
C PRO A 360 12.23 -1.33 -26.18
N VAL A 361 12.05 -1.32 -24.86
CA VAL A 361 10.74 -1.33 -24.20
C VAL A 361 9.93 -0.03 -24.42
N THR A 362 10.52 1.04 -24.96
CA THR A 362 9.75 2.21 -25.38
C THR A 362 8.89 1.96 -26.61
N ASN A 363 9.22 0.94 -27.43
CA ASN A 363 8.44 0.49 -28.57
C ASN A 363 7.27 -0.39 -28.11
N ILE A 364 6.05 -0.04 -28.49
CA ILE A 364 4.84 -0.78 -28.14
C ILE A 364 4.87 -2.24 -28.61
N LYS A 365 5.42 -2.54 -29.79
CA LYS A 365 5.53 -3.91 -30.30
C LYS A 365 6.44 -4.78 -29.45
N VAL A 366 7.50 -4.18 -28.87
CA VAL A 366 8.37 -4.89 -27.92
C VAL A 366 7.60 -5.20 -26.64
N ARG A 367 6.81 -4.26 -26.12
CA ARG A 367 5.99 -4.54 -24.92
C ARG A 367 4.91 -5.59 -25.19
N GLU A 368 4.26 -5.54 -26.37
CA GLU A 368 3.34 -6.60 -26.79
C GLU A 368 4.04 -7.95 -26.88
N ALA A 369 5.21 -8.02 -27.52
CA ALA A 369 5.98 -9.25 -27.62
C ALA A 369 6.33 -9.85 -26.26
N ILE A 370 6.81 -9.03 -25.31
CA ILE A 370 7.08 -9.45 -23.94
C ILE A 370 5.81 -10.00 -23.26
N ASN A 371 4.67 -9.34 -23.45
CA ASN A 371 3.41 -9.79 -22.86
C ASN A 371 2.91 -11.12 -23.45
N ARG A 372 3.07 -11.32 -24.77
CA ARG A 372 2.67 -12.56 -25.44
C ARG A 372 3.62 -13.73 -25.19
N ALA A 373 4.85 -13.45 -24.73
CA ALA A 373 5.82 -14.48 -24.40
C ALA A 373 5.52 -15.17 -23.06
N VAL A 374 4.69 -14.59 -22.19
CA VAL A 374 4.48 -15.08 -20.82
C VAL A 374 3.23 -15.93 -20.72
N ASP A 375 3.40 -17.22 -20.37
CA ASP A 375 2.30 -18.11 -20.01
C ASP A 375 1.87 -17.85 -18.55
N ARG A 376 0.83 -17.04 -18.41
CA ARG A 376 0.30 -16.65 -17.09
C ARG A 376 -0.41 -17.78 -16.38
N GLN A 377 -1.05 -18.68 -17.16
CA GLN A 377 -1.75 -19.82 -16.57
C GLN A 377 -0.74 -20.80 -15.99
N GLU A 378 0.37 -21.07 -16.70
CA GLU A 378 1.45 -21.90 -16.17
C GLU A 378 2.02 -21.33 -14.85
N ILE A 379 2.24 -20.00 -14.78
CA ILE A 379 2.69 -19.34 -13.55
C ILE A 379 1.68 -19.54 -12.42
N ILE A 380 0.38 -19.32 -12.68
CA ILE A 380 -0.67 -19.48 -11.68
C ILE A 380 -0.77 -20.92 -11.18
N ASP A 381 -0.75 -21.88 -12.09
CA ASP A 381 -0.91 -23.29 -11.75
C ASP A 381 0.31 -23.84 -11.01
N THR A 382 1.52 -23.47 -11.44
CA THR A 382 2.76 -24.05 -10.91
C THR A 382 3.29 -23.33 -9.68
N LEU A 383 3.28 -22.00 -9.68
CA LEU A 383 3.86 -21.22 -8.58
C LEU A 383 2.84 -20.83 -7.52
N PHE A 384 1.59 -20.58 -7.91
CA PHE A 384 0.54 -20.18 -6.97
C PHE A 384 -0.46 -21.31 -6.66
N ALA A 385 -0.12 -22.55 -7.02
CA ALA A 385 -0.95 -23.74 -6.78
C ALA A 385 -2.42 -23.57 -7.23
N GLY A 386 -2.64 -22.86 -8.35
CA GLY A 386 -3.96 -22.54 -8.88
C GLY A 386 -4.74 -21.46 -8.10
N ASN A 387 -4.17 -20.85 -7.08
CA ASN A 387 -4.86 -19.86 -6.21
C ASN A 387 -4.72 -18.40 -6.71
N GLY A 388 -4.60 -18.19 -8.01
CA GLY A 388 -4.51 -16.86 -8.61
C GLY A 388 -5.70 -16.54 -9.49
N GLU A 389 -6.21 -15.31 -9.43
CA GLU A 389 -7.12 -14.74 -10.40
C GLU A 389 -6.31 -13.96 -11.44
N PHE A 390 -6.62 -14.11 -12.75
CA PHE A 390 -5.97 -13.29 -13.76
C PHE A 390 -6.10 -11.81 -13.47
N GLN A 391 -5.02 -11.08 -13.70
CA GLN A 391 -5.03 -9.64 -13.66
C GLN A 391 -4.92 -9.08 -15.08
N GLU A 392 -5.95 -8.40 -15.56
CA GLU A 392 -5.96 -7.85 -16.93
C GLU A 392 -5.14 -6.56 -17.04
N VAL A 393 -5.25 -5.70 -16.03
CA VAL A 393 -4.53 -4.42 -15.96
C VAL A 393 -4.02 -4.20 -14.55
N TRP A 394 -2.75 -3.92 -14.39
CA TRP A 394 -2.20 -3.62 -13.07
C TRP A 394 -2.91 -2.47 -12.38
N ALA A 395 -3.23 -2.65 -11.12
CA ALA A 395 -4.00 -1.79 -10.23
C ALA A 395 -5.54 -1.93 -10.33
N TYR A 396 -6.08 -2.64 -11.31
CA TYR A 396 -7.52 -2.73 -11.52
C TYR A 396 -8.05 -4.11 -11.18
N HIS A 397 -9.11 -4.15 -10.36
CA HIS A 397 -9.80 -5.37 -9.97
C HIS A 397 -11.31 -5.20 -10.16
N PRO A 398 -12.07 -6.25 -10.57
CA PRO A 398 -13.51 -6.15 -10.83
C PRO A 398 -14.35 -5.56 -9.70
N ALA A 399 -13.93 -5.72 -8.45
CA ALA A 399 -14.62 -5.16 -7.28
C ALA A 399 -14.26 -3.69 -6.97
N LEU A 400 -13.36 -3.07 -7.74
CA LEU A 400 -12.89 -1.70 -7.51
C LEU A 400 -13.40 -0.72 -8.58
N PRO A 401 -13.62 0.57 -8.23
CA PRO A 401 -13.96 1.60 -9.21
C PRO A 401 -12.95 1.70 -10.35
N GLY A 402 -13.42 1.94 -11.56
CA GLY A 402 -12.59 2.13 -12.74
C GLY A 402 -12.26 0.86 -13.52
N TYR A 403 -12.60 -0.32 -13.02
CA TYR A 403 -12.47 -1.56 -13.81
C TYR A 403 -13.42 -1.57 -15.02
N ASP A 404 -12.95 -2.03 -16.17
CA ASP A 404 -13.76 -2.26 -17.37
C ASP A 404 -13.83 -3.78 -17.66
N PRO A 405 -15.02 -4.41 -17.61
CA PRO A 405 -15.18 -5.83 -17.93
C PRO A 405 -14.70 -6.22 -19.34
N LYS A 406 -14.67 -5.27 -20.28
CA LYS A 406 -14.17 -5.50 -21.65
C LYS A 406 -12.70 -5.91 -21.68
N TRP A 407 -11.90 -5.52 -20.69
CA TRP A 407 -10.49 -5.94 -20.62
C TRP A 407 -10.40 -7.47 -20.51
N LYS A 408 -11.25 -8.07 -19.70
CA LYS A 408 -11.33 -9.55 -19.57
C LYS A 408 -11.72 -10.20 -20.89
N ASP A 409 -12.72 -9.65 -21.59
CA ASP A 409 -13.22 -10.20 -22.87
C ASP A 409 -12.17 -10.11 -23.98
N GLN A 410 -11.31 -9.09 -23.95
CA GLN A 410 -10.28 -8.82 -24.96
C GLN A 410 -8.90 -9.36 -24.55
N PHE A 411 -8.75 -9.89 -23.34
CA PHE A 411 -7.43 -10.22 -22.81
C PHE A 411 -6.72 -11.30 -23.63
N GLU A 412 -7.43 -12.37 -23.95
CA GLU A 412 -6.84 -13.47 -24.72
C GLU A 412 -6.41 -13.02 -26.13
N GLU A 413 -7.20 -12.20 -26.80
CA GLU A 413 -6.86 -11.66 -28.11
C GLU A 413 -5.59 -10.78 -28.06
N LYS A 414 -5.46 -9.90 -27.04
CA LYS A 414 -4.35 -8.95 -26.94
C LYS A 414 -3.12 -9.53 -26.23
N TYR A 415 -3.33 -10.24 -25.15
CA TYR A 415 -2.29 -10.66 -24.19
C TYR A 415 -2.06 -12.17 -24.15
N GLY A 416 -2.83 -12.95 -24.92
CA GLY A 416 -2.74 -14.41 -24.96
C GLY A 416 -1.32 -14.89 -25.25
N TYR A 417 -0.96 -16.02 -24.65
CA TYR A 417 0.35 -16.63 -24.80
C TYR A 417 0.58 -17.07 -26.26
N ASP A 418 1.49 -16.42 -26.95
CA ASP A 418 1.86 -16.69 -28.35
C ASP A 418 3.33 -16.30 -28.59
N PRO A 419 4.27 -17.19 -28.27
CA PRO A 419 5.70 -16.91 -28.42
C PRO A 419 6.13 -16.76 -29.90
N GLU A 420 5.40 -17.34 -30.85
CA GLU A 420 5.73 -17.18 -32.27
C GLU A 420 5.34 -15.76 -32.74
N ARG A 421 4.14 -15.30 -32.40
CA ARG A 421 3.75 -13.90 -32.65
C ARG A 421 4.68 -12.92 -31.92
N ALA A 422 5.15 -13.26 -30.74
CA ALA A 422 6.13 -12.43 -30.02
C ALA A 422 7.42 -12.25 -30.82
N LYS A 423 7.96 -13.30 -31.43
CA LYS A 423 9.15 -13.22 -32.32
C LYS A 423 8.91 -12.34 -33.53
N GLU A 424 7.74 -12.48 -34.17
CA GLU A 424 7.36 -11.64 -35.32
C GLU A 424 7.31 -10.15 -34.90
N LEU A 425 6.69 -9.85 -33.77
CA LEU A 425 6.61 -8.48 -33.24
C LEU A 425 7.98 -7.89 -32.94
N LEU A 426 8.92 -8.68 -32.40
CA LEU A 426 10.31 -8.24 -32.21
C LEU A 426 10.98 -7.90 -33.55
N ALA A 427 10.80 -8.76 -34.58
CA ALA A 427 11.33 -8.49 -35.91
C ALA A 427 10.70 -7.23 -36.55
N GLU A 428 9.37 -7.06 -36.41
CA GLU A 428 8.65 -5.86 -36.86
C GLU A 428 9.09 -4.58 -36.12
N ALA A 429 9.55 -4.72 -34.86
CA ALA A 429 10.09 -3.65 -34.04
C ALA A 429 11.55 -3.29 -34.39
N GLY A 430 12.19 -4.05 -35.29
CA GLY A 430 13.58 -3.85 -35.70
C GLY A 430 14.60 -4.71 -34.91
N TYR A 431 14.13 -5.71 -34.18
CA TYR A 431 14.96 -6.61 -33.37
C TYR A 431 14.81 -8.08 -33.79
N PRO A 432 15.08 -8.45 -35.08
CA PRO A 432 14.93 -9.83 -35.54
C PRO A 432 15.89 -10.82 -34.85
N ASP A 433 17.03 -10.33 -34.37
CA ASP A 433 18.03 -11.11 -33.61
C ASP A 433 17.95 -10.86 -32.09
N GLY A 434 16.84 -10.28 -31.64
CA GLY A 434 16.63 -9.89 -30.25
C GLY A 434 17.44 -8.66 -29.81
N PHE A 435 17.45 -8.41 -28.52
CA PHE A 435 18.22 -7.35 -27.87
C PHE A 435 18.56 -7.80 -26.43
N THR A 436 19.43 -7.04 -25.74
CA THR A 436 19.75 -7.31 -24.33
C THR A 436 18.75 -6.60 -23.43
N LEU A 437 18.11 -7.35 -22.49
CA LEU A 437 17.23 -6.85 -21.43
C LEU A 437 17.76 -7.25 -20.07
N GLN A 438 17.74 -6.35 -19.11
CA GLN A 438 18.22 -6.61 -17.76
C GLN A 438 17.06 -7.05 -16.86
N LEU A 439 17.09 -8.29 -16.40
CA LEU A 439 16.15 -8.81 -15.41
C LEU A 439 16.73 -8.60 -14.01
N LYS A 440 16.06 -7.77 -13.19
CA LYS A 440 16.42 -7.60 -11.78
C LYS A 440 15.57 -8.55 -10.95
N ILE A 441 16.21 -9.51 -10.30
CA ILE A 441 15.55 -10.49 -9.44
C ILE A 441 15.52 -9.92 -8.02
N THR A 442 14.34 -9.84 -7.43
CA THR A 442 14.15 -9.32 -6.09
C THR A 442 12.99 -10.03 -5.41
N GLN A 443 12.98 -9.98 -4.09
CA GLN A 443 11.91 -10.52 -3.27
C GLN A 443 11.33 -9.45 -2.35
N LEU A 444 10.02 -9.50 -2.15
CA LEU A 444 9.31 -8.71 -1.16
C LEU A 444 8.62 -9.65 -0.16
N PRO A 445 8.54 -9.29 1.12
CA PRO A 445 7.87 -10.11 2.13
C PRO A 445 6.44 -10.49 1.73
N GLY A 446 6.02 -11.72 2.05
CA GLY A 446 4.67 -12.23 1.78
C GLY A 446 4.42 -12.75 0.35
N LEU A 447 5.46 -12.81 -0.50
CA LEU A 447 5.40 -13.44 -1.82
C LEU A 447 6.75 -14.07 -2.18
N PRO A 448 7.10 -15.24 -1.60
CA PRO A 448 8.36 -15.93 -1.90
C PRO A 448 8.47 -16.34 -3.37
N GLU A 449 7.36 -16.51 -4.05
CA GLU A 449 7.27 -16.91 -5.47
C GLU A 449 7.81 -15.84 -6.44
N MET A 450 8.18 -14.64 -5.99
CA MET A 450 8.76 -13.60 -6.86
C MET A 450 10.05 -14.05 -7.54
N ILE A 451 10.90 -14.81 -6.84
CA ILE A 451 12.16 -15.31 -7.41
C ILE A 451 11.88 -16.38 -8.49
N PRO A 452 11.18 -17.49 -8.21
CA PRO A 452 10.88 -18.47 -9.25
C PRO A 452 10.04 -17.91 -10.41
N ALA A 453 9.19 -16.91 -10.17
CA ALA A 453 8.48 -16.22 -11.25
C ALA A 453 9.42 -15.40 -12.15
N ALA A 454 10.46 -14.77 -11.59
CA ALA A 454 11.49 -14.10 -12.38
C ALA A 454 12.34 -15.10 -13.19
N GLU A 455 12.62 -16.27 -12.64
CA GLU A 455 13.30 -17.36 -13.36
C GLU A 455 12.45 -17.91 -14.53
N ALA A 456 11.13 -18.07 -14.32
CA ALA A 456 10.20 -18.43 -15.39
C ALA A 456 10.19 -17.35 -16.48
N LEU A 457 10.12 -16.07 -16.10
CA LEU A 457 10.20 -14.96 -17.05
C LEU A 457 11.51 -14.97 -17.85
N PHE A 458 12.65 -15.27 -17.22
CA PHE A 458 13.94 -15.45 -17.91
C PHE A 458 13.80 -16.50 -19.04
N GLY A 459 13.18 -17.64 -18.76
CA GLY A 459 12.92 -18.70 -19.74
C GLY A 459 12.05 -18.22 -20.91
N TYR A 460 10.91 -17.59 -20.62
CA TYR A 460 9.99 -17.08 -21.63
C TYR A 460 10.64 -16.05 -22.55
N LEU A 461 11.36 -15.09 -22.01
CA LEU A 461 12.02 -14.05 -22.80
C LEU A 461 13.15 -14.61 -23.66
N THR A 462 13.93 -15.55 -23.14
CA THR A 462 14.99 -16.23 -23.89
C THR A 462 14.41 -17.04 -25.05
N ALA A 463 13.25 -17.69 -24.87
CA ALA A 463 12.58 -18.49 -25.90
C ALA A 463 12.14 -17.66 -27.12
N ILE A 464 11.89 -16.35 -26.94
CA ILE A 464 11.56 -15.44 -28.04
C ILE A 464 12.76 -14.70 -28.63
N GLY A 465 13.99 -15.01 -28.18
CA GLY A 465 15.24 -14.44 -28.70
C GLY A 465 15.78 -13.22 -27.98
N ILE A 466 15.17 -12.79 -26.87
CA ILE A 466 15.71 -11.72 -26.03
C ILE A 466 16.89 -12.27 -25.22
N LYS A 467 18.05 -11.57 -25.27
CA LYS A 467 19.18 -11.88 -24.42
C LYS A 467 18.94 -11.28 -23.03
N VAL A 468 18.65 -12.13 -22.03
CA VAL A 468 18.38 -11.70 -20.67
C VAL A 468 19.65 -11.72 -19.85
N GLU A 469 19.97 -10.58 -19.23
CA GLU A 469 21.03 -10.45 -18.22
C GLU A 469 20.36 -10.36 -16.85
N ALA A 470 20.39 -11.45 -16.08
CA ALA A 470 19.77 -11.56 -14.78
C ALA A 470 20.74 -11.15 -13.66
N GLU A 471 20.25 -10.38 -12.71
CA GLU A 471 21.00 -9.91 -11.55
C GLU A 471 20.09 -9.88 -10.32
N GLU A 472 20.50 -10.52 -9.22
CA GLU A 472 19.83 -10.35 -7.94
C GLU A 472 20.09 -8.95 -7.39
N MET A 473 19.02 -8.28 -6.92
CA MET A 473 19.11 -6.92 -6.42
C MET A 473 18.15 -6.71 -5.26
N GLU A 474 18.66 -6.14 -4.18
CA GLU A 474 17.85 -5.74 -3.03
C GLU A 474 16.78 -4.71 -3.41
N TRP A 475 15.57 -4.89 -2.89
CA TRP A 475 14.44 -4.01 -3.19
C TRP A 475 14.73 -2.54 -2.92
N ALA A 476 15.46 -2.21 -1.85
CA ALA A 476 15.84 -0.84 -1.54
C ALA A 476 16.66 -0.19 -2.67
N THR A 477 17.54 -0.97 -3.32
CA THR A 477 18.33 -0.53 -4.47
C THR A 477 17.47 -0.32 -5.71
N ILE A 478 16.56 -1.27 -6.02
CA ILE A 478 15.58 -1.08 -7.10
C ILE A 478 14.75 0.18 -6.85
N ARG A 479 14.25 0.36 -5.62
CA ARG A 479 13.47 1.52 -5.22
C ARG A 479 14.23 2.84 -5.39
N SER A 480 15.51 2.87 -5.07
CA SER A 480 16.37 4.03 -5.30
C SER A 480 16.53 4.35 -6.79
N ASN A 481 16.72 3.32 -7.62
CA ASN A 481 16.88 3.49 -9.06
C ASN A 481 15.60 4.00 -9.74
N TYR A 482 14.41 3.47 -9.42
CA TYR A 482 13.20 3.99 -10.05
C TYR A 482 12.85 5.41 -9.56
N ARG A 483 13.18 5.77 -8.32
CA ARG A 483 13.12 7.17 -7.87
C ARG A 483 14.06 8.07 -8.65
N GLY A 484 15.27 7.58 -8.91
CA GLY A 484 16.28 8.26 -9.72
C GLY A 484 16.01 8.24 -11.23
N LYS A 485 14.94 7.56 -11.70
CA LYS A 485 14.61 7.38 -13.13
C LYS A 485 15.73 6.70 -13.93
N THR A 486 16.43 5.76 -13.30
CA THR A 486 17.60 5.06 -13.89
C THR A 486 17.32 3.59 -14.21
N THR A 487 16.05 3.21 -14.36
CA THR A 487 15.62 1.83 -14.62
C THR A 487 15.46 1.51 -16.12
N HIS A 488 16.10 2.27 -17.00
CA HIS A 488 16.06 2.04 -18.44
C HIS A 488 16.44 0.60 -18.80
N ASN A 489 15.62 -0.03 -19.63
CA ASN A 489 15.83 -1.38 -20.13
C ASN A 489 15.90 -2.45 -19.02
N TRP A 490 15.22 -2.20 -17.88
CA TRP A 490 15.03 -3.19 -16.82
C TRP A 490 13.66 -3.87 -16.96
N ILE A 491 13.60 -5.12 -16.53
CA ILE A 491 12.36 -5.79 -16.17
C ILE A 491 12.53 -6.43 -14.80
N TYR A 492 11.52 -6.34 -13.94
CA TYR A 492 11.60 -6.87 -12.59
C TYR A 492 10.22 -7.21 -12.02
N PRO A 493 10.14 -8.24 -11.15
CA PRO A 493 8.92 -8.57 -10.46
C PRO A 493 8.57 -7.50 -9.42
N ILE A 494 7.29 -7.23 -9.27
CA ILE A 494 6.78 -6.39 -8.22
C ILE A 494 5.49 -6.96 -7.65
N ARG A 495 5.34 -6.88 -6.34
CA ARG A 495 4.06 -7.09 -5.71
C ARG A 495 3.48 -5.77 -5.21
N GLY A 496 2.21 -5.57 -5.41
CA GLY A 496 1.41 -4.53 -4.76
C GLY A 496 0.39 -5.15 -3.81
N THR A 497 -0.37 -4.30 -3.13
CA THR A 497 -1.50 -4.70 -2.30
C THR A 497 -2.82 -4.44 -3.03
N TYR A 498 -3.88 -5.17 -2.68
CA TYR A 498 -5.23 -4.87 -3.14
C TYR A 498 -5.69 -3.55 -2.52
N ARG A 499 -5.91 -2.55 -3.34
CA ARG A 499 -6.33 -1.20 -2.95
C ARG A 499 -6.91 -0.44 -4.14
N PRO A 500 -7.63 0.68 -3.94
CA PRO A 500 -8.15 1.49 -5.04
C PRO A 500 -7.07 1.88 -6.04
N ALA A 501 -7.42 1.84 -7.34
CA ALA A 501 -6.47 2.00 -8.44
C ALA A 501 -5.67 3.30 -8.35
N GLN A 502 -6.30 4.43 -7.96
CA GLN A 502 -5.63 5.72 -7.83
C GLN A 502 -4.40 5.69 -6.93
N VAL A 503 -4.42 4.87 -5.88
CA VAL A 503 -3.29 4.77 -4.96
C VAL A 503 -2.08 4.10 -5.63
N THR A 504 -2.32 3.05 -6.40
CA THR A 504 -1.26 2.37 -7.16
C THR A 504 -0.75 3.25 -8.31
N LEU A 505 -1.65 3.86 -9.07
CA LEU A 505 -1.31 4.76 -10.18
C LEU A 505 -0.41 5.91 -9.74
N ARG A 506 -0.72 6.53 -8.59
CA ARG A 506 0.08 7.60 -8.01
C ARG A 506 1.54 7.22 -7.82
N PHE A 507 1.79 5.99 -7.37
CA PHE A 507 3.14 5.53 -7.08
C PHE A 507 3.91 5.09 -8.34
N TYR A 508 3.23 4.58 -9.36
CA TYR A 508 3.91 3.85 -10.43
C TYR A 508 3.69 4.39 -11.84
N ASN A 509 2.65 5.19 -12.09
CA ASN A 509 2.30 5.62 -13.43
C ASN A 509 2.16 7.14 -13.63
N VAL A 510 2.03 7.93 -12.55
CA VAL A 510 1.83 9.38 -12.64
C VAL A 510 3.16 10.12 -12.58
N SER A 511 3.55 10.73 -13.70
CA SER A 511 4.86 11.37 -13.87
C SER A 511 5.02 12.69 -13.12
N ALA A 512 3.91 13.39 -12.89
CA ALA A 512 3.90 14.71 -12.25
C ALA A 512 4.23 14.66 -10.76
N LEU A 513 4.09 13.49 -10.13
CA LEU A 513 4.42 13.29 -8.73
C LEU A 513 5.90 12.97 -8.57
N GLU A 514 6.58 13.75 -7.75
CA GLU A 514 8.01 13.57 -7.52
C GLU A 514 8.33 12.16 -6.99
N GLY A 515 9.18 11.46 -7.70
CA GLY A 515 10.03 10.44 -7.13
C GLY A 515 9.63 8.98 -7.29
N PHE A 516 8.47 8.61 -7.83
CA PHE A 516 8.04 7.20 -7.74
C PHE A 516 7.83 6.44 -9.05
N ILE A 517 8.06 7.02 -10.22
CA ILE A 517 7.72 6.33 -11.47
C ILE A 517 8.69 5.19 -11.75
N SER A 518 8.16 4.00 -11.80
CA SER A 518 8.92 2.79 -12.11
C SER A 518 8.34 2.00 -13.27
N SER A 519 7.18 2.41 -13.80
CA SER A 519 6.38 1.68 -14.77
C SER A 519 6.02 2.55 -15.97
N TYR A 520 5.08 2.10 -16.78
CA TYR A 520 4.60 2.82 -17.95
C TYR A 520 4.00 4.17 -17.57
N GLU A 521 4.52 5.23 -18.16
CA GLU A 521 4.06 6.60 -17.99
C GLU A 521 3.60 7.22 -19.33
N ASN A 522 2.59 8.07 -19.26
CA ASN A 522 2.03 8.75 -20.42
C ASN A 522 1.47 10.11 -19.99
N LYS A 523 1.68 11.14 -20.80
CA LYS A 523 1.19 12.49 -20.49
C LYS A 523 -0.33 12.54 -20.26
N VAL A 524 -1.10 11.75 -21.03
CA VAL A 524 -2.56 11.71 -20.88
C VAL A 524 -2.97 11.02 -19.57
N ILE A 525 -2.15 10.09 -19.05
CA ILE A 525 -2.37 9.52 -17.71
C ILE A 525 -2.25 10.63 -16.65
N ASP A 526 -1.22 11.47 -16.72
CA ASP A 526 -1.04 12.58 -15.79
C ASP A 526 -2.23 13.54 -15.84
N GLU A 527 -2.62 13.99 -17.05
CA GLU A 527 -3.74 14.90 -17.25
C GLU A 527 -5.07 14.33 -16.71
N LYS A 528 -5.34 13.04 -16.92
CA LYS A 528 -6.54 12.39 -16.39
C LYS A 528 -6.48 12.17 -14.88
N TYR A 529 -5.30 11.93 -14.35
CA TYR A 529 -5.11 11.79 -12.91
C TYR A 529 -5.28 13.13 -12.18
N ASP A 530 -4.85 14.24 -12.78
CA ASP A 530 -5.12 15.58 -12.26
C ASP A 530 -6.63 15.87 -12.27
N GLN A 531 -7.34 15.58 -13.36
CA GLN A 531 -8.81 15.69 -13.42
C GLN A 531 -9.49 14.80 -12.37
N PHE A 532 -8.97 13.60 -12.14
CA PHE A 532 -9.47 12.70 -11.08
C PHE A 532 -9.33 13.32 -9.69
N ASN A 533 -8.21 13.98 -9.40
CA ASN A 533 -7.99 14.65 -8.11
C ASN A 533 -8.90 15.87 -7.94
N ASP A 534 -9.21 16.58 -9.02
CA ASP A 534 -10.07 17.77 -9.01
C ASP A 534 -11.57 17.42 -8.93
N SER A 535 -11.96 16.18 -9.25
CA SER A 535 -13.35 15.74 -9.22
C SER A 535 -13.72 15.08 -7.88
N VAL A 536 -14.95 15.34 -7.44
CA VAL A 536 -15.60 14.67 -6.29
C VAL A 536 -16.76 13.78 -6.72
N ASP A 537 -17.15 13.81 -7.99
CA ASP A 537 -18.21 12.96 -8.54
C ASP A 537 -17.70 11.52 -8.73
N ALA A 538 -18.29 10.57 -8.03
CA ALA A 538 -17.85 9.18 -8.03
C ALA A 538 -17.94 8.51 -9.41
N VAL A 539 -18.90 8.90 -10.26
CA VAL A 539 -19.08 8.34 -11.61
C VAL A 539 -18.02 8.89 -12.55
N GLU A 540 -17.76 10.20 -12.48
CA GLU A 540 -16.70 10.86 -13.25
C GLU A 540 -15.34 10.30 -12.85
N ARG A 541 -15.05 10.19 -11.55
CA ARG A 541 -13.79 9.61 -11.03
C ARG A 541 -13.59 8.17 -11.51
N ALA A 542 -14.62 7.33 -11.44
CA ALA A 542 -14.55 5.97 -11.95
C ALA A 542 -14.32 5.93 -13.48
N GLY A 543 -14.91 6.87 -14.21
CA GLY A 543 -14.68 7.06 -15.65
C GLY A 543 -13.24 7.42 -15.97
N LEU A 544 -12.66 8.39 -15.25
CA LEU A 544 -11.27 8.82 -15.43
C LEU A 544 -10.28 7.69 -15.10
N LEU A 545 -10.51 6.93 -14.03
CA LEU A 545 -9.71 5.76 -13.73
C LEU A 545 -9.81 4.69 -14.82
N ARG A 546 -11.00 4.45 -15.37
CA ARG A 546 -11.20 3.50 -16.49
C ARG A 546 -10.44 3.95 -17.73
N ASP A 547 -10.47 5.22 -18.05
CA ASP A 547 -9.73 5.77 -19.19
C ASP A 547 -8.22 5.59 -19.02
N ILE A 548 -7.69 5.81 -17.81
CA ILE A 548 -6.27 5.54 -17.50
C ILE A 548 -5.96 4.05 -17.66
N GLY A 549 -6.83 3.17 -17.14
CA GLY A 549 -6.69 1.73 -17.31
C GLY A 549 -6.70 1.30 -18.78
N GLN A 550 -7.57 1.89 -19.59
CA GLN A 550 -7.63 1.64 -21.03
C GLN A 550 -6.33 2.04 -21.75
N ILE A 551 -5.74 3.20 -21.39
CA ILE A 551 -4.44 3.61 -21.94
C ILE A 551 -3.36 2.57 -21.60
N LYS A 552 -3.31 2.09 -20.36
CA LYS A 552 -2.35 1.06 -19.94
C LYS A 552 -2.57 -0.25 -20.68
N PHE A 553 -3.82 -0.70 -20.79
CA PHE A 553 -4.22 -1.92 -21.49
C PHE A 553 -3.86 -1.86 -22.97
N ASP A 554 -4.15 -0.75 -23.65
CA ASP A 554 -3.86 -0.61 -25.08
C ASP A 554 -2.37 -0.47 -25.41
N ASN A 555 -1.57 -0.08 -24.43
CA ASN A 555 -0.14 0.16 -24.60
C ASN A 555 0.75 -0.92 -23.98
N TYR A 556 0.18 -2.02 -23.45
CA TYR A 556 0.95 -3.08 -22.79
C TYR A 556 1.89 -2.51 -21.72
N GLY A 557 1.34 -1.66 -20.86
CA GLY A 557 2.13 -0.83 -19.93
C GLY A 557 2.98 -1.65 -18.96
N GLU A 558 2.47 -2.79 -18.51
CA GLU A 558 3.13 -3.76 -17.63
C GLU A 558 2.90 -5.19 -18.14
N VAL A 559 3.45 -6.17 -17.43
CA VAL A 559 3.12 -7.58 -17.61
C VAL A 559 2.30 -8.03 -16.40
N PRO A 560 0.97 -7.85 -16.43
CA PRO A 560 0.11 -8.27 -15.33
C PRO A 560 0.04 -9.79 -15.26
N ILE A 561 0.07 -10.37 -14.05
CA ILE A 561 0.05 -11.82 -13.85
C ILE A 561 -1.21 -12.20 -13.08
N ALA A 562 -1.27 -11.90 -11.78
CA ALA A 562 -2.35 -12.40 -10.94
C ALA A 562 -2.70 -11.49 -9.76
N TRP A 563 -3.95 -11.60 -9.33
CA TRP A 563 -4.41 -11.27 -8.00
C TRP A 563 -4.35 -12.54 -7.13
N LEU A 564 -3.77 -12.43 -5.95
CA LEU A 564 -3.57 -13.56 -5.04
C LEU A 564 -4.26 -13.29 -3.70
N PRO A 565 -4.92 -14.30 -3.09
CA PRO A 565 -5.44 -14.17 -1.75
C PRO A 565 -4.28 -14.08 -0.74
N GLY A 566 -4.53 -13.44 0.40
CA GLY A 566 -3.74 -13.68 1.60
C GLY A 566 -4.07 -15.07 2.12
N GLN A 567 -3.06 -15.81 2.55
CA GLN A 567 -3.25 -17.18 3.04
C GLN A 567 -2.57 -17.38 4.40
N LEU A 568 -3.28 -18.05 5.30
CA LEU A 568 -2.78 -18.48 6.60
C LEU A 568 -3.10 -19.95 6.82
N VAL A 569 -2.27 -20.63 7.59
CA VAL A 569 -2.56 -21.98 8.06
C VAL A 569 -3.04 -21.90 9.51
N ILE A 570 -4.12 -22.59 9.82
CA ILE A 570 -4.70 -22.68 11.16
C ILE A 570 -4.71 -24.12 11.67
N ASP A 571 -4.59 -24.27 12.99
CA ASP A 571 -4.86 -25.52 13.69
C ASP A 571 -6.36 -25.61 14.01
N PRO A 572 -7.14 -26.49 13.35
CA PRO A 572 -8.58 -26.59 13.55
C PRO A 572 -8.98 -27.12 14.93
N SER A 573 -8.05 -27.67 15.71
CA SER A 573 -8.31 -28.08 17.08
C SER A 573 -8.38 -26.91 18.07
N VAL A 574 -7.82 -25.76 17.69
CA VAL A 574 -7.80 -24.52 18.50
C VAL A 574 -8.61 -23.40 17.84
N VAL A 575 -8.51 -23.26 16.54
CA VAL A 575 -9.17 -22.21 15.73
C VAL A 575 -10.24 -22.86 14.86
N LYS A 576 -11.51 -22.62 15.17
CA LYS A 576 -12.64 -23.11 14.36
C LYS A 576 -12.77 -22.38 13.03
N SER A 577 -12.57 -21.07 13.05
CA SER A 577 -12.59 -20.23 11.84
C SER A 577 -11.91 -18.90 12.09
N PHE A 578 -11.36 -18.37 11.02
CA PHE A 578 -10.82 -17.01 10.98
C PHE A 578 -11.18 -16.36 9.66
N THR A 579 -11.88 -15.23 9.72
CA THR A 579 -12.27 -14.44 8.55
C THR A 579 -11.56 -13.09 8.59
N TYR A 580 -10.80 -12.80 7.57
CA TYR A 580 -10.09 -11.53 7.45
C TYR A 580 -10.21 -10.98 6.03
N PRO A 581 -10.21 -9.64 5.86
CA PRO A 581 -10.59 -9.05 4.59
C PRO A 581 -9.55 -9.27 3.47
N GLY A 582 -8.30 -9.49 3.79
CA GLY A 582 -7.22 -9.34 2.82
C GLY A 582 -6.91 -7.86 2.58
N ASN A 583 -6.71 -7.48 1.32
CA ASN A 583 -6.33 -6.12 0.93
C ASN A 583 -5.07 -5.61 1.69
N ILE A 584 -5.03 -4.30 2.01
CA ILE A 584 -3.92 -3.68 2.74
C ILE A 584 -3.90 -4.04 4.23
N ASN A 585 -4.96 -4.66 4.77
CA ASN A 585 -5.09 -4.90 6.21
C ASN A 585 -4.19 -6.02 6.74
N ALA A 586 -3.45 -6.72 5.91
CA ALA A 586 -2.61 -7.85 6.27
C ALA A 586 -3.36 -9.08 6.82
N SER A 587 -2.63 -10.17 6.93
CA SER A 587 -3.20 -11.47 7.27
C SER A 587 -3.66 -11.57 8.74
N PHE A 588 -3.06 -10.80 9.65
CA PHE A 588 -3.39 -10.85 11.09
C PHE A 588 -4.16 -9.62 11.57
N SER A 589 -4.84 -8.90 10.67
CA SER A 589 -5.43 -7.60 10.98
C SER A 589 -6.72 -7.65 11.80
N HIS A 590 -7.39 -8.79 11.89
CA HIS A 590 -8.67 -8.96 12.58
C HIS A 590 -8.61 -10.14 13.57
N ILE A 591 -7.52 -10.19 14.30
CA ILE A 591 -7.23 -11.31 15.21
C ILE A 591 -8.26 -11.44 16.34
N GLU A 592 -8.92 -10.35 16.68
CA GLU A 592 -10.02 -10.30 17.63
C GLU A 592 -11.25 -11.08 17.17
N ASP A 593 -11.40 -11.35 15.87
CA ASP A 593 -12.53 -12.05 15.26
C ASP A 593 -12.28 -13.57 15.11
N VAL A 594 -11.15 -14.07 15.62
CA VAL A 594 -10.85 -15.51 15.59
C VAL A 594 -11.84 -16.28 16.46
N VAL A 595 -12.53 -17.24 15.84
CA VAL A 595 -13.49 -18.10 16.53
C VAL A 595 -12.78 -19.35 17.05
N PRO A 596 -12.80 -19.63 18.37
CA PRO A 596 -12.15 -20.81 18.92
C PRO A 596 -12.88 -22.10 18.57
N ALA A 597 -12.16 -23.20 18.48
CA ALA A 597 -12.72 -24.53 18.52
C ALA A 597 -13.33 -24.80 19.91
N GLN A 598 -14.47 -25.50 19.98
CA GLN A 598 -15.22 -25.76 21.21
C GLN A 598 -14.60 -26.87 22.06
#